data_a9b2a0e9f36712fd0e6180bfc3673589
#
_entry.id   a9b2a0e9f36712fd0e6180bfc3673589
#
_cell.length_a   1.000
_cell.length_b   1.000
_cell.length_c   1.000
_cell.angle_alpha   90.00
_cell.angle_beta   90.00
_cell.angle_gamma   90.00
#
_symmetry.space_group_name_H-M   'P 1'
#
loop_
_entity.id
_entity.type
_entity.pdbx_description
1 polymer ?
#
loop_
_entity_poly.entity_id
_entity_poly.type
_entity_poly.pdbx_seq_one_letter_code
_entity_poly.pdbx_strand_id
1 'polypeptide(L)'
;DSLVVSLDDSWDYPDWLSLTDNPYALTGTAPEPASIHFPLHVSDGQSTVTDTFHLSAQFFNPRITSVTDVPEDQGGRVYVSFLKSFFDHPNESNQMYTVFRHDMINNNPEWVVVGSGAAIGDESYTYEVSTLVDSTFESDGMTEFKVVASMNEGHYHSAPESGYSLDNIAPGVPEGLMAVVVDEGIQLSWEMND
;
A
#
# COMPACT_ATOMS: atom_id res chain seq x y z
N ASP A 1 27.52 -42.91 -7.15
CA ASP A 1 26.34 -42.81 -6.26
C ASP A 1 25.64 -41.52 -6.59
N SER A 2 24.34 -41.59 -6.87
CA SER A 2 23.52 -40.44 -7.20
C SER A 2 22.93 -39.91 -5.89
N LEU A 3 23.20 -38.65 -5.56
CA LEU A 3 22.55 -37.98 -4.44
C LEU A 3 21.11 -37.61 -4.82
N VAL A 4 20.18 -37.84 -3.93
CA VAL A 4 18.78 -37.48 -4.02
C VAL A 4 18.47 -36.49 -2.90
N VAL A 5 17.88 -35.35 -3.26
CA VAL A 5 17.39 -34.35 -2.32
C VAL A 5 15.87 -34.44 -2.26
N SER A 6 15.30 -34.46 -1.07
CA SER A 6 13.85 -34.50 -0.87
C SER A 6 13.41 -33.67 0.31
N LEU A 7 12.17 -33.20 0.25
CA LEU A 7 11.47 -32.61 1.39
C LEU A 7 10.96 -33.72 2.31
N ASP A 8 10.81 -33.41 3.59
CA ASP A 8 10.23 -34.35 4.57
C ASP A 8 8.70 -34.37 4.45
N ASP A 9 8.13 -35.49 4.04
CA ASP A 9 6.68 -35.64 3.83
C ASP A 9 5.83 -35.40 5.10
N SER A 10 6.45 -35.42 6.27
CA SER A 10 5.78 -35.15 7.55
C SER A 10 5.67 -33.65 7.89
N TRP A 11 6.31 -32.79 7.09
CA TRP A 11 6.32 -31.33 7.29
C TRP A 11 5.30 -30.64 6.41
N ASP A 12 4.58 -29.66 6.97
CA ASP A 12 3.60 -28.85 6.23
C ASP A 12 4.30 -27.66 5.55
N TYR A 13 4.65 -27.83 4.28
CA TYR A 13 5.30 -26.79 3.47
C TYR A 13 4.27 -25.83 2.91
N PRO A 14 4.63 -24.52 2.79
CA PRO A 14 3.76 -23.59 2.11
C PRO A 14 3.50 -24.00 0.65
N ASP A 15 2.27 -23.87 0.17
CA ASP A 15 1.87 -24.23 -1.19
C ASP A 15 2.65 -23.52 -2.29
N TRP A 16 3.21 -22.34 -1.96
CA TRP A 16 4.02 -21.56 -2.90
C TRP A 16 5.48 -22.03 -3.01
N LEU A 17 5.94 -22.96 -2.14
CA LEU A 17 7.31 -23.48 -2.14
C LEU A 17 7.37 -24.84 -2.81
N SER A 18 8.29 -25.02 -3.75
CA SER A 18 8.53 -26.30 -4.42
C SER A 18 10.01 -26.62 -4.54
N LEU A 19 10.33 -27.92 -4.51
CA LEU A 19 11.66 -28.45 -4.79
C LEU A 19 11.69 -28.98 -6.24
N THR A 20 12.65 -28.51 -7.03
CA THR A 20 12.96 -29.08 -8.36
C THR A 20 14.15 -30.04 -8.24
N ASP A 21 14.20 -31.05 -9.11
CA ASP A 21 15.21 -32.13 -9.05
C ASP A 21 16.30 -32.05 -10.12
N ASN A 22 16.19 -31.17 -11.11
CA ASN A 22 17.21 -31.02 -12.14
C ASN A 22 17.35 -29.58 -12.69
N PRO A 23 18.20 -28.72 -12.13
CA PRO A 23 18.99 -28.93 -10.89
C PRO A 23 18.12 -28.95 -9.63
N TYR A 24 18.63 -29.49 -8.52
CA TYR A 24 17.96 -29.34 -7.23
C TYR A 24 17.93 -27.86 -6.85
N ALA A 25 16.73 -27.31 -6.73
CA ALA A 25 16.51 -25.93 -6.31
C ALA A 25 15.17 -25.78 -5.60
N LEU A 26 15.15 -24.98 -4.55
CA LEU A 26 13.92 -24.51 -3.93
C LEU A 26 13.43 -23.29 -4.73
N THR A 27 12.19 -23.35 -5.20
CA THR A 27 11.58 -22.29 -5.99
C THR A 27 10.19 -21.95 -5.45
N GLY A 28 9.79 -20.67 -5.59
CA GLY A 28 8.47 -20.24 -5.18
C GLY A 28 8.36 -18.73 -5.11
N THR A 29 7.13 -18.26 -4.96
CA THR A 29 6.82 -16.84 -4.73
C THR A 29 5.93 -16.73 -3.51
N ALA A 30 6.48 -16.23 -2.42
CA ALA A 30 5.71 -16.00 -1.21
C ALA A 30 4.66 -14.90 -1.45
N PRO A 31 3.39 -15.11 -1.10
CA PRO A 31 2.35 -14.09 -1.24
C PRO A 31 2.48 -12.95 -0.21
N GLU A 32 3.22 -13.20 0.87
CA GLU A 32 3.51 -12.27 1.96
C GLU A 32 4.89 -12.57 2.56
N PRO A 33 5.50 -11.63 3.32
CA PRO A 33 6.75 -11.89 4.02
C PRO A 33 6.62 -13.13 4.92
N ALA A 34 7.57 -14.02 4.83
CA ALA A 34 7.55 -15.29 5.55
C ALA A 34 8.93 -15.64 6.10
N SER A 35 8.96 -16.28 7.25
CA SER A 35 10.16 -16.88 7.84
C SER A 35 9.82 -18.30 8.25
N ILE A 36 10.40 -19.27 7.56
CA ILE A 36 10.12 -20.68 7.77
C ILE A 36 11.40 -21.45 8.01
N HIS A 37 11.33 -22.47 8.88
CA HIS A 37 12.38 -23.45 9.08
C HIS A 37 11.83 -24.80 8.67
N PHE A 38 12.57 -25.57 7.91
CA PHE A 38 12.11 -26.87 7.44
C PHE A 38 13.28 -27.85 7.27
N PRO A 39 13.05 -29.18 7.48
CA PRO A 39 14.03 -30.19 7.23
C PRO A 39 14.17 -30.49 5.74
N LEU A 40 15.40 -30.72 5.31
CA LEU A 40 15.74 -31.21 3.97
C LEU A 40 16.53 -32.49 4.11
N HIS A 41 16.18 -33.52 3.35
CA HIS A 41 16.86 -34.81 3.34
C HIS A 41 17.77 -34.93 2.12
N VAL A 42 18.97 -35.43 2.33
CA VAL A 42 19.91 -35.80 1.28
C VAL A 42 20.29 -37.25 1.47
N SER A 43 20.09 -38.08 0.45
CA SER A 43 20.36 -39.52 0.48
C SER A 43 21.22 -39.96 -0.70
N ASP A 44 22.13 -40.91 -0.45
CA ASP A 44 22.92 -41.66 -1.44
C ASP A 44 22.32 -43.04 -1.76
N GLY A 45 21.11 -43.31 -1.24
CA GLY A 45 20.46 -44.63 -1.34
C GLY A 45 20.84 -45.64 -0.28
N GLN A 46 21.85 -45.34 0.54
CA GLN A 46 22.29 -46.21 1.68
C GLN A 46 22.10 -45.47 3.02
N SER A 47 22.36 -44.17 3.02
CA SER A 47 22.24 -43.31 4.18
C SER A 47 21.49 -42.03 3.84
N THR A 48 20.78 -41.48 4.82
CA THR A 48 20.09 -40.18 4.68
C THR A 48 20.59 -39.24 5.77
N VAL A 49 20.94 -38.04 5.37
CA VAL A 49 21.27 -36.93 6.29
C VAL A 49 20.14 -35.90 6.18
N THR A 50 19.74 -35.39 7.35
CA THR A 50 18.74 -34.33 7.46
C THR A 50 19.41 -33.09 8.01
N ASP A 51 19.13 -31.96 7.39
CA ASP A 51 19.51 -30.63 7.89
C ASP A 51 18.31 -29.72 7.92
N THR A 52 18.33 -28.72 8.80
CA THR A 52 17.25 -27.76 8.94
C THR A 52 17.62 -26.44 8.26
N PHE A 53 16.83 -26.06 7.27
CA PHE A 53 17.02 -24.82 6.53
C PHE A 53 16.12 -23.72 7.09
N HIS A 54 16.63 -22.50 7.06
CA HIS A 54 15.88 -21.28 7.30
C HIS A 54 15.70 -20.52 5.99
N LEU A 55 14.44 -20.30 5.61
CA LEU A 55 14.06 -19.48 4.45
C LEU A 55 13.36 -18.24 4.94
N SER A 56 13.82 -17.08 4.49
CA SER A 56 13.15 -15.79 4.72
C SER A 56 12.76 -15.17 3.39
N ALA A 57 11.47 -14.92 3.20
CA ALA A 57 10.93 -14.19 2.07
C ALA A 57 10.55 -12.77 2.51
N GLN A 58 11.02 -11.77 1.77
CA GLN A 58 10.80 -10.35 2.09
C GLN A 58 10.32 -9.59 0.85
N PHE A 59 9.51 -8.55 1.04
CA PHE A 59 9.16 -7.65 -0.06
C PHE A 59 10.22 -6.55 -0.20
N PHE A 60 10.88 -6.49 -1.34
CA PHE A 60 11.79 -5.39 -1.66
C PHE A 60 11.03 -4.07 -1.85
N ASN A 61 9.88 -4.14 -2.49
CA ASN A 61 9.02 -2.98 -2.75
C ASN A 61 8.15 -2.64 -1.53
N PRO A 62 7.87 -1.35 -1.28
CA PRO A 62 6.81 -0.97 -0.36
C PRO A 62 5.46 -1.50 -0.87
N ARG A 63 4.51 -1.73 0.01
CA ARG A 63 3.19 -2.24 -0.35
C ARG A 63 2.10 -1.40 0.30
N ILE A 64 1.29 -0.73 -0.50
CA ILE A 64 0.11 -0.01 -0.01
C ILE A 64 -0.86 -1.04 0.56
N THR A 65 -1.32 -0.80 1.78
CA THR A 65 -2.27 -1.65 2.50
C THR A 65 -3.66 -1.06 2.53
N SER A 66 -3.77 0.27 2.46
CA SER A 66 -5.06 0.97 2.36
C SER A 66 -4.88 2.39 1.84
N VAL A 67 -5.93 2.87 1.18
CA VAL A 67 -6.16 4.28 0.87
C VAL A 67 -7.55 4.61 1.42
N THR A 68 -7.61 5.41 2.49
CA THR A 68 -8.83 5.69 3.24
C THR A 68 -9.06 7.17 3.40
N ASP A 69 -10.32 7.58 3.43
CA ASP A 69 -10.74 8.94 3.70
C ASP A 69 -10.18 9.50 5.02
N VAL A 70 -9.90 10.79 5.06
CA VAL A 70 -9.58 11.52 6.29
C VAL A 70 -10.90 11.90 6.98
N PRO A 71 -11.19 11.34 8.16
CA PRO A 71 -12.48 11.60 8.80
C PRO A 71 -12.61 13.04 9.31
N GLU A 72 -13.87 13.52 9.38
CA GLU A 72 -14.21 14.84 9.92
C GLU A 72 -13.50 16.01 9.23
N ASP A 73 -13.38 15.93 7.89
CA ASP A 73 -12.83 17.01 7.08
C ASP A 73 -13.78 17.46 5.96
N GLN A 74 -13.36 18.48 5.22
CA GLN A 74 -14.08 19.06 4.05
C GLN A 74 -13.77 18.27 2.76
N GLY A 75 -13.24 17.04 2.86
CA GLY A 75 -12.82 16.24 1.72
C GLY A 75 -11.46 16.64 1.14
N GLY A 76 -11.15 16.09 -0.02
CA GLY A 76 -9.92 16.39 -0.78
C GLY A 76 -8.67 15.69 -0.22
N ARG A 77 -8.77 14.83 0.79
CA ARG A 77 -7.64 14.17 1.45
C ARG A 77 -7.91 12.71 1.78
N VAL A 78 -6.84 11.91 1.72
CA VAL A 78 -6.83 10.51 2.13
C VAL A 78 -5.58 10.16 2.93
N TYR A 79 -5.69 9.12 3.74
CA TYR A 79 -4.55 8.44 4.33
C TYR A 79 -4.10 7.30 3.39
N VAL A 80 -2.85 7.37 2.91
CA VAL A 80 -2.18 6.27 2.23
C VAL A 80 -1.31 5.54 3.23
N SER A 81 -1.72 4.32 3.62
CA SER A 81 -0.97 3.45 4.54
C SER A 81 -0.25 2.37 3.76
N PHE A 82 1.01 2.09 4.13
CA PHE A 82 1.82 1.10 3.44
C PHE A 82 2.84 0.41 4.35
N LEU A 83 3.22 -0.82 3.99
CA LEU A 83 4.34 -1.54 4.59
C LEU A 83 5.65 -1.07 3.97
N LYS A 84 6.70 -1.06 4.78
CA LYS A 84 8.04 -0.62 4.39
C LYS A 84 8.66 -1.47 3.28
N SER A 85 9.67 -0.93 2.62
CA SER A 85 10.64 -1.68 1.82
C SER A 85 11.55 -2.52 2.73
N PHE A 86 12.01 -3.67 2.23
CA PHE A 86 13.02 -4.49 2.91
C PHE A 86 14.27 -3.71 3.31
N PHE A 87 14.67 -2.74 2.50
CA PHE A 87 15.89 -1.95 2.70
C PHE A 87 15.73 -0.78 3.69
N ASP A 88 14.54 -0.56 4.22
CA ASP A 88 14.30 0.46 5.24
C ASP A 88 14.74 -0.06 6.62
N HIS A 89 15.89 0.43 7.08
CA HIS A 89 16.47 0.07 8.36
C HIS A 89 16.66 1.31 9.27
N PRO A 90 16.44 1.18 10.60
CA PRO A 90 16.40 2.33 11.51
C PRO A 90 17.72 3.10 11.66
N ASN A 91 18.82 2.55 11.20
CA ASN A 91 20.16 3.19 11.30
C ASN A 91 20.66 3.74 9.96
N GLU A 92 19.83 3.67 8.92
CA GLU A 92 20.15 4.24 7.62
C GLU A 92 19.77 5.72 7.57
N SER A 93 20.52 6.51 6.81
CA SER A 93 20.27 7.93 6.62
C SER A 93 20.04 8.24 5.14
N ASN A 94 19.33 9.34 4.87
CA ASN A 94 19.01 9.80 3.52
C ASN A 94 18.07 8.87 2.72
N GLN A 95 17.39 7.95 3.39
CA GLN A 95 16.33 7.15 2.81
C GLN A 95 14.98 7.83 2.99
N MET A 96 14.10 7.71 1.99
CA MET A 96 12.81 8.37 2.02
C MET A 96 11.74 7.61 1.24
N TYR A 97 10.48 7.84 1.63
CA TYR A 97 9.31 7.47 0.88
C TYR A 97 8.71 8.70 0.20
N THR A 98 8.21 8.50 -1.01
CA THR A 98 7.48 9.51 -1.78
C THR A 98 6.18 8.91 -2.27
N VAL A 99 5.06 9.58 -1.96
CA VAL A 99 3.73 9.20 -2.45
C VAL A 99 3.44 10.00 -3.71
N PHE A 100 3.07 9.30 -4.76
CA PHE A 100 2.68 9.86 -6.04
C PHE A 100 1.20 9.62 -6.27
N ARG A 101 0.51 10.61 -6.85
CA ARG A 101 -0.86 10.55 -7.34
C ARG A 101 -0.85 10.53 -8.85
N HIS A 102 -1.73 9.74 -9.45
CA HIS A 102 -1.91 9.66 -10.88
C HIS A 102 -2.86 10.76 -11.36
N ASP A 103 -2.34 11.73 -12.10
CA ASP A 103 -3.08 12.88 -12.62
C ASP A 103 -3.14 12.84 -14.15
N MET A 104 -4.19 13.41 -14.73
CA MET A 104 -4.29 13.66 -16.18
C MET A 104 -3.92 15.13 -16.48
N ILE A 105 -2.68 15.38 -16.87
CA ILE A 105 -2.15 16.70 -17.17
C ILE A 105 -2.11 16.89 -18.69
N ASN A 106 -2.90 17.85 -19.23
CA ASN A 106 -3.02 18.08 -20.67
C ASN A 106 -3.36 16.80 -21.48
N ASN A 107 -4.26 15.97 -20.95
CA ASN A 107 -4.62 14.64 -21.47
C ASN A 107 -3.49 13.61 -21.51
N ASN A 108 -2.41 13.82 -20.76
CA ASN A 108 -1.36 12.83 -20.57
C ASN A 108 -1.38 12.32 -19.13
N PRO A 109 -1.26 11.00 -18.91
CA PRO A 109 -1.16 10.44 -17.57
C PRO A 109 0.22 10.76 -16.97
N GLU A 110 0.24 11.37 -15.80
CA GLU A 110 1.46 11.74 -15.08
C GLU A 110 1.37 11.36 -13.59
N TRP A 111 2.51 11.00 -13.01
CA TRP A 111 2.63 10.76 -11.58
C TRP A 111 3.15 12.00 -10.88
N VAL A 112 2.31 12.62 -10.06
CA VAL A 112 2.59 13.86 -9.34
C VAL A 112 2.92 13.56 -7.88
N VAL A 113 3.97 14.15 -7.34
CA VAL A 113 4.34 14.02 -5.93
C VAL A 113 3.30 14.74 -5.07
N VAL A 114 2.69 14.01 -4.12
CA VAL A 114 1.68 14.56 -3.19
C VAL A 114 2.08 14.42 -1.72
N GLY A 115 3.13 13.67 -1.41
CA GLY A 115 3.67 13.53 -0.07
C GLY A 115 5.04 12.89 -0.06
N SER A 116 5.83 13.18 0.97
CA SER A 116 7.13 12.53 1.18
C SER A 116 7.53 12.59 2.65
N GLY A 117 8.39 11.65 3.08
CA GLY A 117 8.93 11.61 4.43
C GLY A 117 10.11 10.66 4.56
N ALA A 118 10.86 10.77 5.65
CA ALA A 118 12.00 9.92 5.91
C ALA A 118 11.58 8.47 6.17
N ALA A 119 12.38 7.53 5.67
CA ALA A 119 12.36 6.14 6.09
C ALA A 119 13.16 6.01 7.39
N ILE A 120 12.52 5.48 8.44
CA ILE A 120 13.06 5.41 9.81
C ILE A 120 13.09 4.00 10.39
N GLY A 121 12.80 2.99 9.56
CA GLY A 121 12.78 1.58 9.96
C GLY A 121 11.47 1.09 10.56
N ASP A 122 10.41 1.91 10.58
CA ASP A 122 9.09 1.49 11.07
C ASP A 122 8.47 0.47 10.12
N GLU A 123 7.73 -0.51 10.66
CA GLU A 123 7.11 -1.58 9.86
C GLU A 123 6.04 -1.07 8.89
N SER A 124 5.40 0.06 9.22
CA SER A 124 4.38 0.69 8.40
C SER A 124 4.40 2.21 8.52
N TYR A 125 3.93 2.87 7.49
CA TYR A 125 3.81 4.32 7.39
C TYR A 125 2.41 4.71 6.94
N THR A 126 1.97 5.90 7.35
CA THR A 126 0.73 6.51 6.88
C THR A 126 0.99 7.97 6.53
N TYR A 127 0.67 8.36 5.31
CA TYR A 127 0.79 9.74 4.83
C TYR A 127 -0.58 10.29 4.45
N GLU A 128 -0.88 11.48 4.97
CA GLU A 128 -2.02 12.27 4.52
C GLU A 128 -1.66 12.98 3.22
N VAL A 129 -2.45 12.76 2.18
CA VAL A 129 -2.21 13.30 0.84
C VAL A 129 -3.52 13.75 0.18
N SER A 130 -3.40 14.66 -0.81
CA SER A 130 -4.57 15.17 -1.51
C SER A 130 -5.06 14.22 -2.60
N THR A 131 -6.39 14.15 -2.76
CA THR A 131 -7.08 13.55 -3.90
C THR A 131 -7.26 14.55 -5.03
N LEU A 132 -7.86 14.12 -6.16
CA LEU A 132 -8.23 15.00 -7.26
C LEU A 132 -9.62 15.60 -7.08
N VAL A 133 -10.56 14.78 -6.63
CA VAL A 133 -11.97 15.12 -6.40
C VAL A 133 -12.51 14.24 -5.29
N ASP A 134 -13.56 14.69 -4.64
CA ASP A 134 -14.28 13.89 -3.65
C ASP A 134 -15.24 12.91 -4.31
N SER A 135 -15.50 11.82 -3.63
CA SER A 135 -16.60 10.93 -3.96
C SER A 135 -17.94 11.63 -3.68
N THR A 136 -18.84 11.55 -4.63
CA THR A 136 -20.18 12.13 -4.56
C THR A 136 -21.21 11.12 -5.03
N PHE A 137 -22.50 11.47 -4.98
CA PHE A 137 -23.55 10.63 -5.53
C PHE A 137 -23.41 10.42 -7.07
N GLU A 138 -22.74 11.34 -7.77
CA GLU A 138 -22.59 11.31 -9.23
C GLU A 138 -21.26 10.69 -9.69
N SER A 139 -20.25 10.62 -8.82
CA SER A 139 -18.90 10.11 -9.11
C SER A 139 -18.31 9.40 -7.89
N ASP A 140 -17.65 8.28 -8.12
CA ASP A 140 -16.93 7.56 -7.09
C ASP A 140 -15.68 8.27 -6.58
N GLY A 141 -15.17 9.31 -7.29
CA GLY A 141 -14.03 10.12 -6.88
C GLY A 141 -12.71 9.36 -6.74
N MET A 142 -12.61 8.17 -7.34
CA MET A 142 -11.43 7.31 -7.20
C MET A 142 -10.16 7.99 -7.69
N THR A 143 -9.16 8.03 -6.84
CA THR A 143 -7.83 8.57 -7.12
C THR A 143 -6.79 7.46 -6.90
N GLU A 144 -5.88 7.28 -7.86
CA GLU A 144 -4.85 6.24 -7.83
C GLU A 144 -3.54 6.79 -7.26
N PHE A 145 -2.89 6.00 -6.39
CA PHE A 145 -1.65 6.34 -5.72
C PHE A 145 -0.61 5.23 -5.86
N LYS A 146 0.66 5.59 -5.83
CA LYS A 146 1.79 4.67 -5.63
C LYS A 146 2.81 5.26 -4.67
N VAL A 147 3.58 4.38 -4.03
CA VAL A 147 4.68 4.74 -3.14
C VAL A 147 6.01 4.36 -3.78
N VAL A 148 6.98 5.24 -3.72
CA VAL A 148 8.37 4.97 -4.12
C VAL A 148 9.24 5.07 -2.88
N ALA A 149 9.94 3.98 -2.58
CA ALA A 149 10.99 3.90 -1.59
C ALA A 149 12.34 4.23 -2.26
N SER A 150 12.95 5.36 -1.90
CA SER A 150 14.28 5.75 -2.34
C SER A 150 15.27 5.37 -1.24
N MET A 151 15.93 4.23 -1.44
CA MET A 151 16.85 3.59 -0.50
C MET A 151 18.28 3.69 -1.00
N ASN A 152 19.26 3.37 -0.15
CA ASN A 152 20.68 3.38 -0.55
C ASN A 152 20.96 2.38 -1.69
N GLU A 153 20.21 1.27 -1.76
CA GLU A 153 20.33 0.21 -2.76
C GLU A 153 19.60 0.54 -4.07
N GLY A 154 18.69 1.53 -4.08
CA GLY A 154 17.94 1.91 -5.26
C GLY A 154 16.55 2.44 -5.00
N HIS A 155 15.74 2.46 -6.07
CA HIS A 155 14.35 2.91 -6.03
C HIS A 155 13.40 1.73 -6.20
N TYR A 156 12.48 1.56 -5.25
CA TYR A 156 11.52 0.45 -5.20
C TYR A 156 10.11 1.01 -5.22
N HIS A 157 9.28 0.50 -6.13
CA HIS A 157 7.95 1.03 -6.40
C HIS A 157 6.88 0.06 -5.92
N SER A 158 5.86 0.55 -5.20
CA SER A 158 4.67 -0.24 -4.92
C SER A 158 3.87 -0.53 -6.19
N ALA A 159 3.00 -1.54 -6.15
CA ALA A 159 1.84 -1.56 -7.02
C ALA A 159 0.97 -0.33 -6.73
N PRO A 160 0.26 0.24 -7.74
CA PRO A 160 -0.72 1.28 -7.50
C PRO A 160 -1.95 0.73 -6.75
N GLU A 161 -2.54 1.58 -5.91
CA GLU A 161 -3.81 1.34 -5.22
C GLU A 161 -4.67 2.59 -5.28
N SER A 162 -5.99 2.41 -5.24
CA SER A 162 -6.94 3.51 -5.38
C SER A 162 -7.79 3.68 -4.13
N GLY A 163 -8.20 4.92 -3.88
CA GLY A 163 -9.15 5.29 -2.85
C GLY A 163 -9.82 6.62 -3.16
N TYR A 164 -10.72 7.03 -2.31
CA TYR A 164 -11.49 8.26 -2.47
C TYR A 164 -11.55 9.06 -1.18
N SER A 165 -11.80 10.36 -1.28
CA SER A 165 -12.10 11.27 -0.17
C SER A 165 -13.59 11.61 -0.16
N LEU A 166 -14.07 11.99 1.02
CA LEU A 166 -15.45 12.44 1.26
C LEU A 166 -15.43 13.77 2.01
N ASP A 167 -16.24 14.72 1.58
CA ASP A 167 -16.67 15.80 2.46
C ASP A 167 -17.66 15.22 3.47
N ASN A 168 -17.23 15.06 4.72
CA ASN A 168 -18.01 14.47 5.79
C ASN A 168 -18.32 15.44 6.94
N ILE A 169 -18.07 16.75 6.72
CA ILE A 169 -18.54 17.81 7.62
C ILE A 169 -19.90 18.34 7.13
N ALA A 170 -20.91 18.21 8.00
CA ALA A 170 -22.22 18.75 7.69
C ALA A 170 -22.16 20.28 7.56
N PRO A 171 -22.83 20.86 6.54
CA PRO A 171 -22.93 22.32 6.40
C PRO A 171 -23.48 22.96 7.68
N GLY A 172 -23.01 24.14 8.01
CA GLY A 172 -23.54 24.94 9.11
C GLY A 172 -25.03 25.29 8.91
N VAL A 173 -25.72 25.61 9.96
CA VAL A 173 -27.10 26.06 9.88
C VAL A 173 -27.13 27.43 9.18
N PRO A 174 -27.97 27.64 8.13
CA PRO A 174 -28.09 28.94 7.48
C PRO A 174 -28.46 30.04 8.50
N GLU A 175 -27.71 31.13 8.49
CA GLU A 175 -27.96 32.28 9.35
C GLU A 175 -28.63 33.41 8.56
N GLY A 176 -29.20 34.41 9.27
CA GLY A 176 -29.78 35.58 8.64
C GLY A 176 -31.00 35.30 7.75
N LEU A 177 -31.72 34.16 7.99
CA LEU A 177 -32.92 33.85 7.19
C LEU A 177 -33.97 34.94 7.30
N MET A 178 -34.29 35.58 6.18
CA MET A 178 -35.37 36.59 6.07
C MET A 178 -36.40 36.16 5.04
N ALA A 179 -37.65 36.49 5.34
CA ALA A 179 -38.76 36.28 4.41
C ALA A 179 -39.46 37.65 4.15
N VAL A 180 -39.59 38.05 2.92
CA VAL A 180 -40.26 39.29 2.50
C VAL A 180 -41.38 38.93 1.56
N VAL A 181 -42.59 39.53 1.82
CA VAL A 181 -43.72 39.41 0.90
C VAL A 181 -43.49 40.33 -0.30
N VAL A 182 -43.57 39.79 -1.51
CA VAL A 182 -43.45 40.49 -2.80
C VAL A 182 -44.74 40.28 -3.59
N ASP A 183 -44.94 41.03 -4.66
CA ASP A 183 -46.20 41.03 -5.43
C ASP A 183 -46.63 39.65 -5.94
N GLU A 184 -45.63 38.74 -6.20
CA GLU A 184 -45.89 37.40 -6.74
C GLU A 184 -45.58 36.27 -5.77
N GLY A 185 -45.41 36.55 -4.46
CA GLY A 185 -45.13 35.48 -3.50
C GLY A 185 -44.30 35.93 -2.28
N ILE A 186 -43.43 35.03 -1.81
CA ILE A 186 -42.52 35.29 -0.69
C ILE A 186 -41.10 35.07 -1.20
N GLN A 187 -40.26 36.09 -1.04
CA GLN A 187 -38.81 35.99 -1.28
C GLN A 187 -38.10 35.57 0.01
N LEU A 188 -37.30 34.54 -0.06
CA LEU A 188 -36.40 34.11 1.03
C LEU A 188 -34.99 34.54 0.69
N SER A 189 -34.26 35.00 1.69
CA SER A 189 -32.83 35.27 1.63
C SER A 189 -32.16 34.80 2.93
N TRP A 190 -30.90 34.38 2.84
CA TRP A 190 -30.06 33.96 3.98
C TRP A 190 -28.62 34.32 3.71
N GLU A 191 -27.80 34.34 4.74
CA GLU A 191 -26.35 34.51 4.63
C GLU A 191 -25.72 33.23 4.15
N MET A 192 -24.66 33.34 3.32
CA MET A 192 -23.92 32.18 2.84
C MET A 192 -23.10 31.63 4.01
N ASN A 193 -23.18 30.33 4.24
CA ASN A 193 -22.31 29.65 5.20
C ASN A 193 -20.92 29.43 4.60
N ASP A 194 -19.88 29.51 5.43
CA ASP A 194 -18.52 29.13 5.07
C ASP A 194 -18.38 27.61 5.10
#